data_ee3ed0fab338f9b06e95a1a01271f477
#
_entry.id   ee3ed0fab338f9b06e95a1a01271f477
#
_cell.length_a   1.000
_cell.length_b   1.000
_cell.length_c   1.000
_cell.angle_alpha   90.00
_cell.angle_beta   90.00
_cell.angle_gamma   90.00
#
_symmetry.space_group_name_H-M   'P 1'
#
loop_
_entity.id
_entity.type
_entity.pdbx_description
1 polymer ?
#
loop_
_entity_poly.entity_id
_entity_poly.type
_entity_poly.pdbx_seq_one_letter_code
_entity_poly.pdbx_strand_id
1 'polypeptide(L)'
;MVKKQIDPELLVVLEKIPDFDIWKDLANTRVRRQAFAEKQNAHLSTMDHVLFVDYQISEAGDNPDLRVRVYKPAKTDRPLPALLWIHGGGYVL
;
A
#
# COMPACT_ATOMS: atom_id res chain seq x y z
N MET A 1 12.60 0.37 -21.83
CA MET A 1 13.07 1.57 -21.12
C MET A 1 14.56 1.74 -21.34
N VAL A 2 15.00 2.89 -21.80
CA VAL A 2 16.42 3.12 -22.09
C VAL A 2 17.12 3.44 -20.76
N LYS A 3 17.78 2.45 -20.15
CA LYS A 3 18.51 2.57 -18.87
C LYS A 3 19.52 3.75 -18.81
N LYS A 4 19.94 4.27 -19.96
CA LYS A 4 20.90 5.39 -20.05
C LYS A 4 20.37 6.76 -19.59
N GLN A 5 19.07 6.88 -19.33
CA GLN A 5 18.43 8.14 -18.91
C GLN A 5 18.04 8.16 -17.43
N ILE A 6 18.38 7.12 -16.69
CA ILE A 6 18.05 7.00 -15.27
C ILE A 6 19.28 7.40 -14.46
N ASP A 7 19.08 8.22 -13.44
CA ASP A 7 20.13 8.60 -12.50
C ASP A 7 20.77 7.34 -11.87
N PRO A 8 22.10 7.25 -11.84
CA PRO A 8 22.81 6.09 -11.28
C PRO A 8 22.38 5.74 -9.84
N GLU A 9 22.04 6.72 -9.02
CA GLU A 9 21.59 6.50 -7.65
C GLU A 9 20.25 5.75 -7.61
N LEU A 10 19.37 5.97 -8.59
CA LEU A 10 18.09 5.29 -8.70
C LEU A 10 18.22 3.87 -9.26
N LEU A 11 19.22 3.60 -10.06
CA LEU A 11 19.43 2.27 -10.64
C LEU A 11 19.60 1.19 -9.57
N VAL A 12 20.34 1.49 -8.52
CA VAL A 12 20.58 0.56 -7.39
C VAL A 12 19.27 0.15 -6.71
N VAL A 13 18.31 1.07 -6.65
CA VAL A 13 16.99 0.80 -6.07
C VAL A 13 16.11 0.04 -7.06
N LEU A 14 16.14 0.45 -8.32
CA LEU A 14 15.32 -0.17 -9.37
C LEU A 14 15.67 -1.65 -9.62
N GLU A 15 16.95 -2.02 -9.50
CA GLU A 15 17.37 -3.41 -9.63
C GLU A 15 16.82 -4.33 -8.53
N LYS A 16 16.43 -3.76 -7.39
CA LYS A 16 15.82 -4.51 -6.27
C LYS A 16 14.31 -4.62 -6.37
N ILE A 17 13.69 -3.84 -7.25
CA ILE A 17 12.24 -3.87 -7.46
C ILE A 17 11.92 -4.99 -8.45
N PRO A 18 11.08 -5.96 -8.07
CA PRO A 18 10.64 -7.01 -8.99
C PRO A 18 9.92 -6.43 -10.20
N ASP A 19 10.17 -6.98 -11.37
CA ASP A 19 9.43 -6.65 -12.58
C ASP A 19 8.01 -7.25 -12.48
N PHE A 20 7.02 -6.37 -12.43
CA PHE A 20 5.60 -6.73 -12.41
C PHE A 20 4.98 -6.33 -13.75
N ASP A 21 4.88 -7.26 -14.68
CA ASP A 21 4.12 -7.05 -15.90
C ASP A 21 2.61 -7.14 -15.59
N ILE A 22 2.04 -5.99 -15.21
CA ILE A 22 0.64 -5.85 -14.79
C ILE A 22 -0.32 -6.29 -15.91
N TRP A 23 0.07 -6.06 -17.15
CA TRP A 23 -0.79 -6.29 -18.31
C TRP A 23 -0.86 -7.77 -18.72
N LYS A 24 0.12 -8.54 -18.34
CA LYS A 24 0.21 -9.93 -18.70
C LYS A 24 -0.64 -10.84 -17.83
N ASP A 25 -0.66 -10.59 -16.53
CA ASP A 25 -1.44 -11.36 -15.56
C ASP A 25 -1.70 -10.53 -14.29
N LEU A 26 -2.82 -9.82 -14.28
CA LEU A 26 -3.18 -8.93 -13.18
C LEU A 26 -3.40 -9.68 -11.87
N ALA A 27 -4.05 -10.84 -11.90
CA ALA A 27 -4.35 -11.60 -10.69
C ALA A 27 -3.06 -12.07 -9.99
N ASN A 28 -2.14 -12.65 -10.76
CA ASN A 28 -0.86 -13.09 -10.24
C ASN A 28 0.03 -11.91 -9.81
N THR A 29 -0.04 -10.79 -10.53
CA THR A 29 0.68 -9.56 -10.16
C THR A 29 0.22 -9.04 -8.81
N ARG A 30 -1.08 -9.05 -8.51
CA ARG A 30 -1.63 -8.67 -7.20
C ARG A 30 -1.09 -9.54 -6.08
N VAL A 31 -1.11 -10.86 -6.25
CA VAL A 31 -0.58 -11.82 -5.26
C VAL A 31 0.91 -11.58 -5.01
N ARG A 32 1.71 -11.44 -6.07
CA ARG A 32 3.15 -11.20 -5.96
C ARG A 32 3.47 -9.86 -5.28
N ARG A 33 2.72 -8.81 -5.59
CA ARG A 33 2.89 -7.51 -4.94
C ARG A 33 2.54 -7.54 -3.46
N GLN A 34 1.47 -8.24 -3.10
CA GLN A 34 1.12 -8.42 -1.69
C GLN A 34 2.23 -9.14 -0.94
N ALA A 35 2.72 -10.27 -1.45
CA ALA A 35 3.83 -11.02 -0.85
C ALA A 35 5.11 -10.17 -0.73
N PHE A 36 5.41 -9.35 -1.73
CA PHE A 36 6.53 -8.43 -1.69
C PHE A 36 6.37 -7.36 -0.59
N ALA A 37 5.18 -6.75 -0.50
CA ALA A 37 4.87 -5.76 0.53
C ALA A 37 4.94 -6.36 1.95
N GLU A 38 4.42 -7.56 2.15
CA GLU A 38 4.52 -8.28 3.42
C GLU A 38 5.97 -8.52 3.83
N LYS A 39 6.81 -8.94 2.88
CA LYS A 39 8.25 -9.14 3.12
C LYS A 39 8.98 -7.84 3.48
N GLN A 40 8.64 -6.73 2.79
CA GLN A 40 9.21 -5.42 3.10
C GLN A 40 8.76 -4.92 4.48
N ASN A 41 7.51 -5.15 4.82
CA ASN A 41 6.92 -4.71 6.08
C ASN A 41 7.33 -5.58 7.29
N ALA A 42 7.85 -6.78 7.07
CA ALA A 42 8.30 -7.68 8.13
C ALA A 42 9.42 -7.09 9.01
N HIS A 43 10.12 -6.07 8.51
CA HIS A 43 11.17 -5.37 9.26
C HIS A 43 10.67 -4.11 9.98
N LEU A 44 9.41 -3.72 9.75
CA LEU A 44 8.83 -2.58 10.45
C LEU A 44 8.53 -2.99 11.89
N SER A 45 9.07 -2.23 12.84
CA SER A 45 8.75 -2.44 14.24
C SER A 45 7.27 -2.20 14.48
N THR A 46 6.66 -3.02 15.33
CA THR A 46 5.31 -2.77 15.82
C THR A 46 5.32 -1.47 16.61
N MET A 47 4.42 -0.56 16.24
CA MET A 47 4.23 0.69 16.96
C MET A 47 3.19 0.47 18.05
N ASP A 48 3.59 0.10 19.24
CA ASP A 48 2.69 -0.21 20.36
C ASP A 48 1.79 0.95 20.79
N HIS A 49 2.15 2.17 20.38
CA HIS A 49 1.39 3.38 20.66
C HIS A 49 0.41 3.77 19.54
N VAL A 50 0.31 2.99 18.47
CA VAL A 50 -0.62 3.20 17.36
C VAL A 50 -1.55 1.99 17.24
N LEU A 51 -2.84 2.26 17.28
CA LEU A 51 -3.88 1.27 17.01
C LEU A 51 -4.44 1.47 15.61
N PHE A 52 -4.93 0.40 15.00
CA PHE A 52 -5.71 0.52 13.77
C PHE A 52 -7.02 -0.26 13.85
N VAL A 53 -7.99 0.21 13.11
CA VAL A 53 -9.30 -0.45 12.94
C VAL A 53 -9.65 -0.45 11.46
N ASP A 54 -10.07 -1.60 10.95
CA ASP A 54 -10.58 -1.73 9.59
C ASP A 54 -12.10 -1.54 9.59
N TYR A 55 -12.56 -0.64 8.75
CA TYR A 55 -13.98 -0.41 8.47
C TYR A 55 -14.30 -0.86 7.06
N GLN A 56 -15.46 -1.43 6.89
CA GLN A 56 -16.02 -1.76 5.59
C GLN A 56 -17.11 -0.76 5.27
N ILE A 57 -16.96 -0.05 4.17
CA ILE A 57 -17.94 0.92 3.68
C ILE A 57 -18.66 0.24 2.53
N SER A 58 -19.95 -0.02 2.72
CA SER A 58 -20.80 -0.59 1.68
C SER A 58 -21.54 0.55 0.97
N GLU A 59 -21.39 0.63 -0.34
CA GLU A 59 -22.21 1.50 -1.16
C GLU A 59 -23.53 0.82 -1.53
N ALA A 60 -24.58 1.63 -1.69
CA ALA A 60 -25.84 1.14 -2.23
C ALA A 60 -25.66 0.78 -3.72
N GLY A 61 -25.97 -0.45 -4.10
CA GLY A 61 -25.87 -0.94 -5.47
C GLY A 61 -24.87 -2.10 -5.64
N ASP A 62 -24.46 -2.34 -6.87
CA ASP A 62 -23.58 -3.46 -7.23
C ASP A 62 -22.06 -3.14 -7.08
N ASN A 63 -21.72 -2.03 -6.45
CA ASN A 63 -20.35 -1.67 -6.20
C ASN A 63 -19.73 -2.55 -5.10
N PRO A 64 -18.45 -2.95 -5.23
CA PRO A 64 -17.79 -3.70 -4.20
C PRO A 64 -17.58 -2.85 -2.93
N ASP A 65 -17.67 -3.50 -1.78
CA ASP A 65 -17.35 -2.86 -0.50
C ASP A 65 -15.93 -2.28 -0.48
N LEU A 66 -15.82 -1.09 0.10
CA LEU A 66 -14.54 -0.43 0.27
C LEU A 66 -14.03 -0.63 1.69
N ARG A 67 -12.81 -1.16 1.83
CA ARG A 67 -12.14 -1.26 3.12
C ARG A 67 -11.32 0.00 3.40
N VAL A 68 -11.56 0.59 4.55
CA VAL A 68 -10.81 1.75 5.04
C VAL A 68 -10.12 1.39 6.34
N ARG A 69 -8.81 1.59 6.42
CA ARG A 69 -8.04 1.41 7.63
C ARG A 69 -7.80 2.75 8.30
N VAL A 70 -8.19 2.86 9.57
CA VAL A 70 -7.99 4.05 10.39
C VAL A 70 -6.91 3.76 11.43
N TYR A 71 -5.84 4.51 11.39
CA TYR A 71 -4.79 4.51 12.41
C TYR A 71 -5.03 5.63 13.39
N LYS A 72 -4.87 5.34 14.68
CA LYS A 72 -5.03 6.33 15.74
C LYS A 72 -4.04 6.07 16.88
N PRO A 73 -3.66 7.09 17.67
CA PRO A 73 -2.92 6.89 18.89
C PRO A 73 -3.66 5.95 19.84
N ALA A 74 -2.94 5.09 20.55
CA ALA A 74 -3.53 4.18 21.54
C ALA A 74 -4.21 4.93 22.68
N LYS A 75 -3.69 6.13 23.02
CA LYS A 75 -4.24 7.02 24.04
C LYS A 75 -4.40 8.41 23.46
N THR A 76 -5.59 8.95 23.56
CA THR A 76 -5.90 10.35 23.22
C THR A 76 -7.08 10.80 24.06
N ASP A 77 -6.98 12.01 24.60
CA ASP A 77 -7.99 12.67 25.42
C ASP A 77 -8.67 13.84 24.69
N ARG A 78 -8.29 14.07 23.44
CA ARG A 78 -8.79 15.18 22.65
C ARG A 78 -9.02 14.79 21.20
N PRO A 79 -9.88 15.49 20.46
CA PRO A 79 -9.98 15.37 19.02
C PRO A 79 -8.65 15.67 18.34
N LEU A 80 -8.29 14.89 17.35
CA LEU A 80 -7.08 15.04 16.54
C LEU A 80 -7.44 15.40 15.11
N PRO A 81 -6.58 16.14 14.41
CA PRO A 81 -6.74 16.31 12.97
C PRO A 81 -6.62 14.95 12.27
N ALA A 82 -7.36 14.79 11.19
CA ALA A 82 -7.33 13.58 10.38
C ALA A 82 -6.63 13.82 9.04
N LEU A 83 -5.86 12.83 8.59
CA LEU A 83 -5.27 12.79 7.27
C LEU A 83 -5.90 11.62 6.49
N LEU A 84 -6.50 11.93 5.35
CA LEU A 84 -6.95 10.90 4.41
C LEU A 84 -5.81 10.59 3.43
N TRP A 85 -5.36 9.34 3.43
CA TRP A 85 -4.38 8.84 2.48
C TRP A 85 -5.04 7.92 1.46
N ILE A 86 -5.02 8.32 0.19
CA ILE A 86 -5.49 7.51 -0.92
C ILE A 86 -4.25 6.96 -1.63
N HIS A 87 -4.04 5.65 -1.55
CA HIS A 87 -2.84 5.04 -2.10
C HIS A 87 -2.86 5.01 -3.63
N GLY A 88 -1.67 5.06 -4.23
CA GLY A 88 -1.50 4.82 -5.65
C GLY A 88 -1.68 3.34 -6.02
N GLY A 89 -1.61 3.04 -7.32
CA GLY A 89 -1.71 1.65 -7.82
C GLY A 89 -2.30 1.58 -9.23
N GLY A 90 -2.43 2.72 -9.91
CA GLY A 90 -2.95 2.79 -11.28
C GLY A 90 -4.38 2.26 -11.42
N TYR A 91 -5.17 2.32 -10.36
CA TYR A 91 -6.53 1.76 -10.25
C TYR A 91 -6.64 0.24 -10.48
N VAL A 92 -5.53 -0.47 -10.47
CA VAL A 92 -5.50 -1.94 -10.72
C VAL A 92 -4.89 -2.73 -9.57
N LEU A 93 -4.23 -2.04 -8.65
CA LEU A 93 -3.50 -2.64 -7.53
C LEU A 93 -3.98 -2.08 -6.19
#